data_0f0c42d0b2eb62ebecbe722a420a5882
#
_entry.id   0f0c42d0b2eb62ebecbe722a420a5882
#
_cell.length_a   1.000
_cell.length_b   1.000
_cell.length_c   1.000
_cell.angle_alpha   90.00
_cell.angle_beta   90.00
_cell.angle_gamma   90.00
#
_symmetry.space_group_name_H-M   'P 1'
#
loop_
_entity.id
_entity.type
_entity.pdbx_description
1 polymer ?
#
loop_
_entity_poly.entity_id
_entity_poly.type
_entity_poly.pdbx_seq_one_letter_code
_entity_poly.pdbx_strand_id
1 'polypeptide(L)'
;METWKTNLDETKKRYIDWWNHKGIILNMWEHFQEDVKPHADIPAPSPAKDLNQKWFDPQWRAEYLDWYVAHSSLKADILPVANTQLGPGSLAAILGGVFEGGEDTIWIHPDPDFNDEIVFNPEHPNWILHKELLKACKAKANGHYYVGMPDLMEGLDVLAALKGTDKVLLDTVCLLYTSDAADEHRDV
;
A
#
# COMPACT_ATOMS: atom_id res chain seq x y z
N MET A 1 -2.54 25.49 -5.86
CA MET A 1 -3.17 24.82 -4.68
C MET A 1 -2.11 24.67 -3.63
N GLU A 2 -2.40 24.99 -2.40
CA GLU A 2 -1.44 24.99 -1.29
C GLU A 2 -1.41 23.59 -0.68
N THR A 3 -0.21 22.99 -0.61
CA THR A 3 -0.03 21.70 0.06
C THR A 3 -0.18 21.86 1.58
N TRP A 4 -0.68 20.83 2.26
CA TRP A 4 -0.76 20.82 3.73
C TRP A 4 0.61 20.74 4.41
N LYS A 5 1.65 20.37 3.69
CA LYS A 5 3.02 20.41 4.19
C LYS A 5 3.67 21.75 3.86
N THR A 6 3.83 22.60 4.88
CA THR A 6 4.31 23.98 4.73
C THR A 6 5.75 24.09 4.22
N ASN A 7 6.63 23.12 4.52
CA ASN A 7 8.02 23.11 4.09
C ASN A 7 8.31 22.08 2.97
N LEU A 8 7.31 21.80 2.09
CA LEU A 8 7.43 20.76 1.07
C LEU A 8 8.61 20.95 0.13
N ASP A 9 8.90 22.19 -0.30
CA ASP A 9 9.98 22.44 -1.25
C ASP A 9 11.37 22.22 -0.63
N GLU A 10 11.55 22.59 0.64
CA GLU A 10 12.75 22.28 1.38
C GLU A 10 12.89 20.77 1.59
N THR A 11 11.80 20.08 1.89
CA THR A 11 11.76 18.63 2.00
C THR A 11 12.21 17.97 0.70
N LYS A 12 11.64 18.37 -0.44
CA LYS A 12 12.07 17.85 -1.76
C LYS A 12 13.55 18.03 -2.01
N LYS A 13 14.09 19.22 -1.66
CA LYS A 13 15.53 19.48 -1.80
C LYS A 13 16.36 18.52 -0.95
N ARG A 14 15.97 18.29 0.31
CA ARG A 14 16.65 17.34 1.20
C ARG A 14 16.58 15.90 0.67
N TYR A 15 15.45 15.47 0.08
CA TYR A 15 15.35 14.17 -0.58
C TYR A 15 16.31 14.06 -1.78
N ILE A 16 16.45 15.09 -2.60
CA ILE A 16 17.41 15.13 -3.72
C ILE A 16 18.85 15.06 -3.21
N ASP A 17 19.18 15.82 -2.17
CA ASP A 17 20.50 15.80 -1.56
C ASP A 17 20.81 14.40 -0.97
N TRP A 18 19.88 13.80 -0.26
CA TRP A 18 20.00 12.43 0.28
C TRP A 18 20.18 11.38 -0.83
N TRP A 19 19.41 11.48 -1.92
CA TRP A 19 19.56 10.61 -3.08
C TRP A 19 20.96 10.69 -3.69
N ASN A 20 21.58 11.86 -3.61
CA ASN A 20 22.96 12.10 -4.03
C ASN A 20 23.99 11.84 -2.90
N HIS A 21 23.64 11.03 -1.89
CA HIS A 21 24.49 10.70 -0.73
C HIS A 21 24.94 11.90 0.09
N LYS A 22 24.12 12.95 0.19
CA LYS A 22 24.39 14.17 0.96
C LYS A 22 23.33 14.34 2.05
N GLY A 23 23.78 14.42 3.30
CA GLY A 23 22.91 14.65 4.45
C GLY A 23 22.06 13.44 4.83
N ILE A 24 21.03 13.71 5.63
CA ILE A 24 20.08 12.72 6.17
C ILE A 24 18.66 13.21 5.96
N ILE A 25 17.71 12.29 5.97
CA ILE A 25 16.27 12.56 5.99
C ILE A 25 15.74 12.13 7.34
N LEU A 26 14.91 12.96 7.94
CA LEU A 26 14.20 12.66 9.18
C LEU A 26 12.69 12.67 8.92
N ASN A 27 12.08 11.50 8.95
CA ASN A 27 10.63 11.36 8.80
C ASN A 27 9.97 11.30 10.18
N MET A 28 9.03 12.23 10.43
CA MET A 28 8.22 12.26 11.63
C MET A 28 6.76 12.43 11.24
N TRP A 29 5.94 11.45 11.61
CA TRP A 29 4.50 11.47 11.39
C TRP A 29 3.78 11.25 12.71
N GLU A 30 3.09 12.27 13.15
CA GLU A 30 2.22 12.23 14.32
C GLU A 30 0.77 12.43 13.87
N HIS A 31 -0.14 11.61 14.34
CA HIS A 31 -1.55 11.70 14.01
C HIS A 31 -2.42 11.58 15.26
N PHE A 32 -3.60 12.20 15.21
CA PHE A 32 -4.61 12.17 16.28
C PHE A 32 -4.11 12.61 17.68
N GLN A 33 -3.04 13.38 17.74
CA GLN A 33 -2.65 14.04 18.99
C GLN A 33 -3.57 15.22 19.27
N GLU A 34 -3.97 15.43 20.53
CA GLU A 34 -4.94 16.45 20.91
C GLU A 34 -4.53 17.87 20.53
N ASP A 35 -3.22 18.14 20.53
CA ASP A 35 -2.62 19.43 20.21
C ASP A 35 -2.32 19.63 18.72
N VAL A 36 -2.53 18.61 17.89
CA VAL A 36 -2.22 18.64 16.46
C VAL A 36 -3.47 18.45 15.62
N LYS A 37 -4.11 19.56 15.25
CA LYS A 37 -5.30 19.57 14.39
C LYS A 37 -5.16 20.60 13.29
N PRO A 38 -4.19 20.45 12.35
CA PRO A 38 -3.91 21.50 11.37
C PRO A 38 -5.10 21.79 10.43
N HIS A 39 -5.99 20.83 10.19
CA HIS A 39 -7.19 20.95 9.34
C HIS A 39 -8.40 20.31 10.00
N ALA A 40 -8.72 20.80 11.20
CA ALA A 40 -9.82 20.27 12.04
C ALA A 40 -11.23 20.50 11.45
N ASP A 41 -11.35 21.29 10.41
CA ASP A 41 -12.55 21.51 9.62
C ASP A 41 -12.93 20.33 8.74
N ILE A 42 -11.99 19.41 8.48
CA ILE A 42 -12.26 18.17 7.72
C ILE A 42 -12.84 17.14 8.70
N PRO A 43 -14.12 16.76 8.53
CA PRO A 43 -14.78 15.87 9.47
C PRO A 43 -14.31 14.41 9.27
N ALA A 44 -14.36 13.65 10.36
CA ALA A 44 -14.25 12.20 10.26
C ALA A 44 -15.39 11.62 9.39
N PRO A 45 -15.14 10.60 8.58
CA PRO A 45 -16.22 9.90 7.92
C PRO A 45 -17.15 9.24 8.96
N SER A 46 -18.38 8.97 8.57
CA SER A 46 -19.25 8.12 9.38
C SER A 46 -18.59 6.76 9.64
N PRO A 47 -18.79 6.16 10.81
CA PRO A 47 -18.27 4.82 11.07
C PRO A 47 -18.65 3.85 9.95
N ALA A 48 -17.71 3.01 9.54
CA ALA A 48 -17.99 1.98 8.55
C ALA A 48 -19.06 1.01 9.07
N LYS A 49 -19.97 0.61 8.21
CA LYS A 49 -21.08 -0.30 8.56
C LYS A 49 -20.58 -1.70 8.90
N ASP A 50 -19.53 -2.11 8.21
CA ASP A 50 -18.91 -3.42 8.30
C ASP A 50 -17.47 -3.38 7.78
N LEU A 51 -16.76 -4.50 7.89
CA LEU A 51 -15.39 -4.64 7.40
C LEU A 51 -15.28 -4.48 5.89
N ASN A 52 -16.32 -4.83 5.17
CA ASN A 52 -16.34 -4.71 3.71
C ASN A 52 -16.31 -3.22 3.29
N GLN A 53 -17.15 -2.39 3.91
CA GLN A 53 -17.09 -0.95 3.67
C GLN A 53 -15.76 -0.36 4.16
N LYS A 54 -15.30 -0.75 5.34
CA LYS A 54 -14.04 -0.27 5.92
C LYS A 54 -12.85 -0.45 4.97
N TRP A 55 -12.79 -1.59 4.29
CA TRP A 55 -11.62 -1.94 3.49
C TRP A 55 -11.81 -1.78 1.98
N PHE A 56 -13.00 -2.05 1.46
CA PHE A 56 -13.24 -2.22 0.02
C PHE A 56 -14.20 -1.18 -0.59
N ASP A 57 -14.65 -0.19 0.18
CA ASP A 57 -15.39 0.95 -0.37
C ASP A 57 -14.42 2.10 -0.70
N PRO A 58 -14.17 2.41 -1.99
CA PRO A 58 -13.23 3.44 -2.39
C PRO A 58 -13.58 4.84 -1.87
N GLN A 59 -14.87 5.15 -1.76
CA GLN A 59 -15.31 6.47 -1.31
C GLN A 59 -15.08 6.62 0.19
N TRP A 60 -15.52 5.64 0.98
CA TRP A 60 -15.31 5.65 2.42
C TRP A 60 -13.80 5.68 2.77
N ARG A 61 -13.01 4.87 2.07
CA ARG A 61 -11.53 4.84 2.25
C ARG A 61 -10.90 6.19 1.91
N ALA A 62 -11.32 6.83 0.83
CA ALA A 62 -10.82 8.14 0.44
C ALA A 62 -11.18 9.22 1.47
N GLU A 63 -12.39 9.20 2.04
CA GLU A 63 -12.80 10.10 3.12
C GLU A 63 -12.01 9.86 4.40
N TYR A 64 -11.80 8.61 4.76
CA TYR A 64 -11.00 8.25 5.93
C TYR A 64 -9.54 8.70 5.78
N LEU A 65 -8.92 8.46 4.63
CA LEU A 65 -7.53 8.85 4.38
C LEU A 65 -7.37 10.38 4.31
N ASP A 66 -8.33 11.09 3.75
CA ASP A 66 -8.35 12.55 3.74
C ASP A 66 -8.39 13.10 5.17
N TRP A 67 -9.33 12.62 5.96
CA TRP A 67 -9.43 12.96 7.38
C TRP A 67 -8.15 12.60 8.17
N TYR A 68 -7.59 11.40 7.92
CA TYR A 68 -6.37 10.94 8.59
C TYR A 68 -5.18 11.87 8.30
N VAL A 69 -4.95 12.22 7.02
CA VAL A 69 -3.86 13.13 6.66
C VAL A 69 -4.13 14.54 7.18
N ALA A 70 -5.37 15.02 7.11
CA ALA A 70 -5.77 16.33 7.61
C ALA A 70 -5.51 16.52 9.12
N HIS A 71 -5.61 15.44 9.90
CA HIS A 71 -5.38 15.44 11.35
C HIS A 71 -3.99 14.94 11.73
N SER A 72 -3.06 14.90 10.77
CA SER A 72 -1.66 14.51 10.99
C SER A 72 -0.76 15.73 11.09
N SER A 73 0.26 15.65 11.94
CA SER A 73 1.38 16.59 11.97
C SER A 73 2.51 16.06 11.09
N LEU A 74 2.80 16.79 10.03
CA LEU A 74 3.75 16.40 9.01
C LEU A 74 5.10 17.11 9.25
N LYS A 75 5.82 16.69 10.31
CA LYS A 75 7.06 17.32 10.74
C LYS A 75 8.27 16.85 9.93
N ALA A 76 9.35 17.62 10.04
CA ALA A 76 10.64 17.35 9.41
C ALA A 76 10.51 17.03 7.91
N ASP A 77 10.99 15.88 7.44
CA ASP A 77 11.07 15.53 6.02
C ASP A 77 10.00 14.54 5.57
N ILE A 78 9.02 14.19 6.42
CA ILE A 78 7.94 13.29 5.99
C ILE A 78 7.19 13.88 4.79
N LEU A 79 6.92 13.09 3.78
CA LEU A 79 6.03 13.47 2.69
C LEU A 79 4.57 13.16 3.09
N PRO A 80 3.64 14.07 2.83
CA PRO A 80 2.23 13.85 3.11
C PRO A 80 1.66 12.88 2.07
N VAL A 81 1.52 11.62 2.42
CA VAL A 81 1.07 10.56 1.50
C VAL A 81 -0.11 9.82 2.10
N ALA A 82 -1.25 9.82 1.44
CA ALA A 82 -2.34 8.90 1.77
C ALA A 82 -1.98 7.49 1.30
N ASN A 83 -1.92 6.55 2.23
CA ASN A 83 -1.59 5.16 1.94
C ASN A 83 -2.83 4.41 1.46
N THR A 84 -2.85 4.07 0.17
CA THR A 84 -3.98 3.39 -0.48
C THR A 84 -3.86 1.87 -0.49
N GLN A 85 -2.87 1.31 0.15
CA GLN A 85 -2.68 -0.13 0.19
C GLN A 85 -3.87 -0.86 0.83
N LEU A 86 -4.14 -2.06 0.32
CA LEU A 86 -5.06 -3.03 0.89
C LEU A 86 -4.25 -4.18 1.53
N GLY A 87 -3.43 -3.82 2.53
CA GLY A 87 -2.49 -4.74 3.18
C GLY A 87 -1.24 -5.05 2.33
N PRO A 88 -0.26 -5.78 2.90
CA PRO A 88 1.01 -6.11 2.23
C PRO A 88 0.83 -7.05 1.04
N GLY A 89 -0.28 -7.78 0.95
CA GLY A 89 -0.60 -8.69 -0.14
C GLY A 89 -1.30 -8.04 -1.34
N SER A 90 -1.25 -6.72 -1.49
CA SER A 90 -1.97 -6.02 -2.59
C SER A 90 -1.63 -6.57 -3.98
N LEU A 91 -0.37 -6.90 -4.25
CA LEU A 91 0.03 -7.49 -5.54
C LEU A 91 -0.58 -8.88 -5.73
N ALA A 92 -0.52 -9.75 -4.72
CA ALA A 92 -1.12 -11.08 -4.78
C ALA A 92 -2.64 -10.99 -5.04
N ALA A 93 -3.33 -10.06 -4.38
CA ALA A 93 -4.75 -9.84 -4.62
C ALA A 93 -5.06 -9.34 -6.04
N ILE A 94 -4.24 -8.45 -6.60
CA ILE A 94 -4.35 -8.00 -8.00
C ILE A 94 -4.19 -9.17 -8.97
N LEU A 95 -3.37 -10.16 -8.61
CA LEU A 95 -3.07 -11.34 -9.41
C LEU A 95 -4.05 -12.51 -9.17
N GLY A 96 -5.08 -12.34 -8.34
CA GLY A 96 -6.16 -13.31 -8.17
C GLY A 96 -6.35 -13.84 -6.75
N GLY A 97 -5.51 -13.43 -5.79
CA GLY A 97 -5.72 -13.79 -4.38
C GLY A 97 -7.03 -13.25 -3.81
N VAL A 98 -7.59 -13.95 -2.84
CA VAL A 98 -8.88 -13.64 -2.25
C VAL A 98 -8.69 -12.75 -1.02
N PHE A 99 -9.34 -11.58 -1.00
CA PHE A 99 -9.33 -10.67 0.14
C PHE A 99 -10.21 -11.18 1.29
N GLU A 100 -9.69 -11.07 2.50
CA GLU A 100 -10.45 -11.16 3.73
C GLU A 100 -10.12 -9.98 4.64
N GLY A 101 -11.10 -9.13 4.92
CA GLY A 101 -10.96 -7.99 5.83
C GLY A 101 -11.05 -8.42 7.29
N GLY A 102 -10.01 -8.14 8.06
CA GLY A 102 -10.02 -8.25 9.52
C GLY A 102 -10.23 -6.88 10.19
N GLU A 103 -10.23 -6.86 11.52
CA GLU A 103 -10.40 -5.61 12.29
C GLU A 103 -9.25 -4.62 12.02
N ASP A 104 -8.01 -5.09 12.00
CA ASP A 104 -6.82 -4.25 11.92
C ASP A 104 -6.03 -4.41 10.62
N THR A 105 -6.31 -5.46 9.83
CA THR A 105 -5.57 -5.77 8.61
C THR A 105 -6.44 -6.51 7.60
N ILE A 106 -5.89 -6.69 6.41
CA ILE A 106 -6.47 -7.51 5.34
C ILE A 106 -5.58 -8.72 5.15
N TRP A 107 -6.22 -9.88 5.07
CA TRP A 107 -5.57 -11.14 4.72
C TRP A 107 -5.80 -11.44 3.24
N ILE A 108 -4.81 -12.07 2.62
CA ILE A 108 -4.94 -12.59 1.27
C ILE A 108 -4.84 -14.11 1.35
N HIS A 109 -5.85 -14.77 0.84
CA HIS A 109 -5.90 -16.22 0.77
C HIS A 109 -5.71 -16.70 -0.65
N PRO A 110 -5.16 -17.91 -0.83
CA PRO A 110 -5.08 -18.54 -2.14
C PRO A 110 -6.44 -18.64 -2.80
N ASP A 111 -6.48 -18.40 -4.11
CA ASP A 111 -7.63 -18.79 -4.91
C ASP A 111 -7.64 -20.33 -4.98
N PRO A 112 -8.75 -20.99 -4.58
CA PRO A 112 -8.86 -22.46 -4.70
C PRO A 112 -8.65 -22.98 -6.12
N ASP A 113 -8.94 -22.17 -7.11
CA ASP A 113 -8.82 -22.50 -8.53
C ASP A 113 -7.45 -22.09 -9.14
N PHE A 114 -6.51 -21.65 -8.30
CA PHE A 114 -5.17 -21.25 -8.75
C PHE A 114 -4.41 -22.45 -9.37
N ASN A 115 -4.02 -22.30 -10.61
CA ASN A 115 -3.44 -23.37 -11.46
C ASN A 115 -1.93 -23.23 -11.67
N ASP A 116 -1.23 -22.55 -10.78
CA ASP A 116 0.22 -22.27 -10.86
C ASP A 116 0.64 -21.34 -12.03
N GLU A 117 -0.32 -20.77 -12.76
CA GLU A 117 -0.06 -19.79 -13.80
C GLU A 117 -0.43 -18.38 -13.31
N ILE A 118 0.55 -17.48 -13.26
CA ILE A 118 0.33 -16.10 -12.87
C ILE A 118 0.11 -15.25 -14.13
N VAL A 119 -1.13 -14.86 -14.36
CA VAL A 119 -1.51 -13.99 -15.49
C VAL A 119 -2.20 -12.73 -14.97
N PHE A 120 -1.66 -11.58 -15.33
CA PHE A 120 -2.33 -10.32 -15.03
C PHE A 120 -3.60 -10.15 -15.86
N ASN A 121 -4.73 -10.02 -15.18
CA ASN A 121 -6.02 -9.75 -15.81
C ASN A 121 -6.46 -8.29 -15.52
N PRO A 122 -6.46 -7.39 -16.52
CA PRO A 122 -6.86 -5.99 -16.32
C PRO A 122 -8.36 -5.81 -15.96
N GLU A 123 -9.17 -6.85 -16.16
CA GLU A 123 -10.60 -6.86 -15.81
C GLU A 123 -10.86 -7.53 -14.45
N HIS A 124 -9.81 -7.98 -13.75
CA HIS A 124 -9.98 -8.60 -12.45
C HIS A 124 -10.59 -7.60 -11.45
N PRO A 125 -11.62 -8.00 -10.66
CA PRO A 125 -12.30 -7.11 -9.72
C PRO A 125 -11.36 -6.39 -8.75
N ASN A 126 -10.34 -7.08 -8.24
CA ASN A 126 -9.37 -6.50 -7.31
C ASN A 126 -8.50 -5.41 -7.98
N TRP A 127 -8.13 -5.58 -9.23
CA TRP A 127 -7.43 -4.54 -10.00
C TRP A 127 -8.32 -3.32 -10.23
N ILE A 128 -9.59 -3.55 -10.58
CA ILE A 128 -10.58 -2.47 -10.75
C ILE A 128 -10.75 -1.72 -9.43
N LEU A 129 -10.91 -2.43 -8.31
CA LEU A 129 -11.01 -1.85 -6.97
C LEU A 129 -9.81 -0.95 -6.63
N HIS A 130 -8.57 -1.40 -6.87
CA HIS A 130 -7.38 -0.59 -6.65
C HIS A 130 -7.38 0.68 -7.50
N LYS A 131 -7.76 0.58 -8.78
CA LYS A 131 -7.88 1.76 -9.66
C LYS A 131 -8.91 2.76 -9.16
N GLU A 132 -10.05 2.28 -8.69
CA GLU A 132 -11.12 3.13 -8.16
C GLU A 132 -10.72 3.79 -6.85
N LEU A 133 -10.05 3.06 -5.96
CA LEU A 133 -9.51 3.60 -4.73
C LEU A 133 -8.49 4.72 -5.00
N LEU A 134 -7.54 4.49 -5.92
CA LEU A 134 -6.57 5.51 -6.31
C LEU A 134 -7.25 6.76 -6.90
N LYS A 135 -8.27 6.59 -7.74
CA LYS A 135 -9.04 7.69 -8.32
C LYS A 135 -9.79 8.49 -7.25
N ALA A 136 -10.47 7.81 -6.32
CA ALA A 136 -11.21 8.43 -5.24
C ALA A 136 -10.27 9.22 -4.31
N CYS A 137 -9.15 8.62 -3.89
CA CYS A 137 -8.14 9.29 -3.08
C CYS A 137 -7.51 10.49 -3.80
N LYS A 138 -7.22 10.37 -5.10
CA LYS A 138 -6.69 11.49 -5.89
C LYS A 138 -7.66 12.66 -5.96
N ALA A 139 -8.94 12.37 -6.13
CA ALA A 139 -9.99 13.41 -6.16
C ALA A 139 -10.10 14.13 -4.81
N LYS A 140 -10.06 13.38 -3.69
CA LYS A 140 -10.08 13.95 -2.34
C LYS A 140 -8.82 14.75 -2.03
N ALA A 141 -7.64 14.21 -2.35
CA ALA A 141 -6.36 14.86 -2.09
C ALA A 141 -6.28 16.26 -2.70
N ASN A 142 -6.89 16.47 -3.86
CA ASN A 142 -7.01 17.76 -4.55
C ASN A 142 -5.71 18.61 -4.57
N GLY A 143 -4.55 17.95 -4.53
CA GLY A 143 -3.23 18.59 -4.52
C GLY A 143 -2.69 18.99 -3.15
N HIS A 144 -3.42 18.73 -2.06
CA HIS A 144 -2.98 19.03 -0.70
C HIS A 144 -1.92 18.04 -0.19
N TYR A 145 -1.99 16.79 -0.65
CA TYR A 145 -1.07 15.71 -0.31
C TYR A 145 -0.93 14.72 -1.48
N TYR A 146 0.03 13.82 -1.37
CA TYR A 146 0.24 12.76 -2.36
C TYR A 146 -0.64 11.55 -2.08
N VAL A 147 -0.95 10.82 -3.14
CA VAL A 147 -1.60 9.51 -3.05
C VAL A 147 -0.54 8.46 -3.33
N GLY A 148 -0.33 7.57 -2.37
CA GLY A 148 0.63 6.49 -2.48
C GLY A 148 0.15 5.38 -3.42
N MET A 149 1.09 4.69 -4.01
CA MET A 149 0.83 3.43 -4.71
C MET A 149 0.50 2.32 -3.69
N PRO A 150 -0.30 1.32 -4.03
CA PRO A 150 -0.41 0.12 -3.21
C PRO A 150 0.96 -0.55 -3.06
N ASP A 151 1.10 -1.32 -1.99
CA ASP A 151 2.31 -2.13 -1.80
C ASP A 151 2.33 -3.23 -2.87
N LEU A 152 3.36 -3.19 -3.71
CA LEU A 152 3.59 -4.16 -4.78
C LEU A 152 4.78 -5.05 -4.42
N MET A 153 4.80 -5.53 -3.17
CA MET A 153 5.82 -6.44 -2.69
C MET A 153 5.81 -7.72 -3.53
N GLU A 154 6.96 -8.16 -3.94
CA GLU A 154 7.18 -9.26 -4.88
C GLU A 154 7.86 -10.47 -4.21
N GLY A 155 8.05 -11.52 -4.98
CA GLY A 155 8.79 -12.72 -4.59
C GLY A 155 7.94 -13.77 -3.90
N LEU A 156 8.54 -14.47 -2.94
CA LEU A 156 7.92 -15.64 -2.30
C LEU A 156 6.63 -15.32 -1.54
N ASP A 157 6.48 -14.11 -1.03
CA ASP A 157 5.26 -13.70 -0.31
C ASP A 157 4.04 -13.67 -1.24
N VAL A 158 4.21 -13.20 -2.48
CA VAL A 158 3.14 -13.25 -3.49
C VAL A 158 2.78 -14.67 -3.85
N LEU A 159 3.78 -15.53 -4.06
CA LEU A 159 3.55 -16.95 -4.33
C LEU A 159 2.86 -17.64 -3.16
N ALA A 160 3.29 -17.36 -1.92
CA ALA A 160 2.67 -17.91 -0.73
C ALA A 160 1.21 -17.46 -0.57
N ALA A 161 0.90 -16.20 -0.90
CA ALA A 161 -0.46 -15.68 -0.87
C ALA A 161 -1.35 -16.28 -1.96
N LEU A 162 -0.81 -16.58 -3.16
CA LEU A 162 -1.56 -17.14 -4.28
C LEU A 162 -1.72 -18.67 -4.20
N LYS A 163 -0.67 -19.37 -3.80
CA LYS A 163 -0.58 -20.84 -3.84
C LYS A 163 -0.81 -21.50 -2.48
N GLY A 164 -0.52 -20.77 -1.41
CA GLY A 164 -0.46 -21.26 -0.04
C GLY A 164 0.96 -21.51 0.44
N THR A 165 1.26 -21.08 1.65
CA THR A 165 2.60 -21.14 2.25
C THR A 165 3.15 -22.57 2.27
N ASP A 166 2.34 -23.56 2.65
CA ASP A 166 2.77 -24.95 2.73
C ASP A 166 3.21 -25.51 1.37
N LYS A 167 2.46 -25.17 0.31
CA LYS A 167 2.80 -25.61 -1.05
C LYS A 167 4.09 -24.97 -1.53
N VAL A 168 4.27 -23.66 -1.28
CA VAL A 168 5.50 -22.95 -1.65
C VAL A 168 6.70 -23.54 -0.92
N LEU A 169 6.58 -23.85 0.37
CA LEU A 169 7.65 -24.50 1.13
C LEU A 169 8.00 -25.88 0.58
N LEU A 170 7.01 -26.69 0.21
CA LEU A 170 7.23 -27.97 -0.44
C LEU A 170 7.93 -27.81 -1.80
N ASP A 171 7.53 -26.84 -2.58
CA ASP A 171 8.17 -26.55 -3.88
C ASP A 171 9.64 -26.16 -3.71
N THR A 172 9.99 -25.36 -2.70
CA THR A 172 11.40 -25.01 -2.47
C THR A 172 12.27 -26.23 -2.16
N VAL A 173 11.71 -27.26 -1.53
CA VAL A 173 12.42 -28.51 -1.25
C VAL A 173 12.47 -29.41 -2.48
N CYS A 174 11.37 -29.49 -3.24
CA CYS A 174 11.26 -30.40 -4.38
C CYS A 174 11.89 -29.84 -5.67
N LEU A 175 11.89 -28.50 -5.83
CA LEU A 175 12.32 -27.84 -7.07
C LEU A 175 13.72 -27.19 -6.97
N LEU A 176 14.39 -27.29 -5.82
CA LEU A 176 15.72 -26.71 -5.61
C LEU A 176 16.77 -27.15 -6.66
N TYR A 177 16.58 -28.29 -7.29
CA TYR A 177 17.46 -28.83 -8.33
C TYR A 177 17.05 -28.43 -9.76
N THR A 178 15.94 -27.72 -9.92
CA THR A 178 15.40 -27.37 -11.24
C THR A 178 15.39 -25.86 -11.50
N SER A 179 15.77 -25.05 -10.51
CA SER A 179 15.88 -23.61 -10.70
C SER A 179 17.26 -23.25 -11.26
N ASP A 180 17.27 -22.54 -12.37
CA ASP A 180 18.45 -22.02 -13.06
C ASP A 180 19.40 -21.22 -12.16
N ALA A 181 18.86 -20.59 -11.11
CA ALA A 181 19.62 -19.87 -10.09
C ALA A 181 20.58 -20.76 -9.26
N ALA A 182 20.39 -22.08 -9.23
CA ALA A 182 21.29 -23.01 -8.55
C ALA A 182 22.53 -23.37 -9.41
N ASP A 183 22.49 -23.16 -10.72
CA ASP A 183 23.56 -23.48 -11.64
C ASP A 183 24.54 -22.31 -11.89
N GLU A 184 24.13 -21.06 -11.64
CA GLU A 184 25.00 -19.88 -11.84
C GLU A 184 26.15 -19.74 -10.83
N HIS A 185 26.18 -20.53 -9.76
CA HIS A 185 27.23 -20.48 -8.74
C HIS A 185 28.36 -21.53 -8.93
N ARG A 186 28.39 -22.24 -10.05
CA ARG A 186 29.41 -23.30 -10.30
C ARG A 186 30.65 -22.83 -11.05
N ASP A 187 30.72 -21.61 -11.55
CA ASP A 187 31.82 -21.10 -12.36
C ASP A 187 32.58 -19.92 -11.69
N VAL A 188 32.92 -20.05 -10.39
CA VAL A 188 33.88 -19.16 -9.74
C VAL A 188 34.95 -19.96 -9.05
#